data_1efeb46d79d54273240b68ae2870e6ca
#
_entry.id   1efeb46d79d54273240b68ae2870e6ca
#
_cell.length_a   1.000
_cell.length_b   1.000
_cell.length_c   1.000
_cell.angle_alpha   90.00
_cell.angle_beta   90.00
_cell.angle_gamma   90.00
#
_symmetry.space_group_name_H-M   'P 1'
#
loop_
_entity.id
_entity.type
_entity.pdbx_description
1 polymer ?
#
loop_
_entity_poly.entity_id
_entity_poly.type
_entity_poly.pdbx_seq_one_letter_code
_entity_poly.pdbx_strand_id
1 'polypeptide(L)'
;TLFPYTTLFRLIDDGRRIDFYASHEGLNLCYEQAQTRWLRHRSRWYDLTTHYPWIGARTAALDGSHVEFFRGVANPVSVKIGPATTPDELCRLAGVLNPGNEPGRLTFIHRLGAQRIDALLPAMIRAVRAAGAGVLWVCDPMHGNTEVLGSGIKTRRFDRILEELEAAFRIHAEQGSQLGGVHLELTGD
;
A
#
# COMPACT_ATOMS: atom_id res chain seq x y z
N THR A 1 -27.82 -11.81 -7.95
CA THR A 1 -27.84 -12.63 -6.74
C THR A 1 -27.03 -11.89 -5.70
N LEU A 2 -27.71 -11.24 -4.75
CA LEU A 2 -27.07 -10.58 -3.61
C LEU A 2 -26.26 -11.64 -2.85
N PHE A 3 -24.97 -11.47 -2.76
CA PHE A 3 -24.15 -12.22 -1.81
C PHE A 3 -24.76 -12.03 -0.42
N PRO A 4 -25.09 -13.10 0.28
CA PRO A 4 -25.64 -12.94 1.60
C PRO A 4 -24.51 -12.50 2.53
N TYR A 5 -24.41 -11.19 2.75
CA TYR A 5 -23.61 -10.59 3.82
C TYR A 5 -23.79 -11.36 5.15
N THR A 6 -24.97 -11.94 5.34
CA THR A 6 -25.33 -12.77 6.49
C THR A 6 -24.52 -14.07 6.61
N THR A 7 -24.01 -14.66 5.52
CA THR A 7 -23.24 -15.91 5.61
C THR A 7 -21.80 -15.65 6.06
N LEU A 8 -21.20 -14.55 5.61
CA LEU A 8 -19.85 -14.15 6.07
C LEU A 8 -19.86 -13.81 7.58
N PHE A 9 -20.90 -13.13 8.04
CA PHE A 9 -21.07 -12.81 9.46
C PHE A 9 -21.41 -14.01 10.34
N ARG A 10 -22.06 -15.05 9.81
CA ARG A 10 -22.34 -16.30 10.56
C ARG A 10 -21.11 -17.16 10.80
N LEU A 11 -20.09 -17.08 9.96
CA LEU A 11 -18.80 -17.75 10.16
C LEU A 11 -17.93 -17.07 11.23
N ILE A 12 -18.31 -15.87 11.66
CA ILE A 12 -17.59 -15.08 12.68
C ILE A 12 -18.12 -15.33 14.10
N ASP A 13 -19.22 -16.06 14.25
CA ASP A 13 -19.91 -16.27 15.53
C ASP A 13 -19.19 -17.27 16.47
N ASP A 14 -18.03 -17.79 16.06
CA ASP A 14 -17.18 -18.69 16.88
C ASP A 14 -16.24 -17.92 17.85
N GLY A 15 -16.61 -16.73 18.31
CA GLY A 15 -15.89 -16.01 19.37
C GLY A 15 -14.57 -15.37 18.96
N ARG A 16 -14.21 -15.41 17.68
CA ARG A 16 -13.05 -14.73 17.13
C ARG A 16 -13.51 -13.50 16.33
N ARG A 17 -13.43 -12.33 16.93
CA ARG A 17 -13.60 -11.08 16.19
C ARG A 17 -12.42 -10.91 15.25
N ILE A 18 -12.70 -10.97 13.96
CA ILE A 18 -11.75 -10.53 12.92
C ILE A 18 -12.06 -9.07 12.66
N ASP A 19 -11.09 -8.22 12.93
CA ASP A 19 -11.21 -6.79 12.63
C ASP A 19 -11.01 -6.59 11.12
N PHE A 20 -12.02 -6.01 10.46
CA PHE A 20 -11.95 -5.60 9.07
C PHE A 20 -11.76 -4.10 8.98
N TYR A 21 -10.77 -3.70 8.17
CA TYR A 21 -10.50 -2.31 7.90
C TYR A 21 -10.72 -2.02 6.42
N ALA A 22 -11.41 -0.90 6.13
CA ALA A 22 -11.57 -0.42 4.76
C ALA A 22 -10.32 0.31 4.30
N SER A 23 -10.00 0.17 3.01
CA SER A 23 -8.89 0.85 2.36
C SER A 23 -9.27 1.18 0.92
N HIS A 24 -8.86 2.36 0.42
CA HIS A 24 -9.00 2.75 -0.98
C HIS A 24 -7.88 3.68 -1.44
N GLU A 25 -7.75 3.88 -2.76
CA GLU A 25 -6.89 4.91 -3.30
C GLU A 25 -7.49 6.28 -3.04
N GLY A 26 -6.77 7.14 -2.33
CA GLY A 26 -7.15 8.53 -2.09
C GLY A 26 -6.95 9.38 -3.33
N LEU A 27 -7.60 9.01 -4.45
CA LEU A 27 -7.39 9.63 -5.76
C LEU A 27 -8.09 10.99 -5.89
N ASN A 28 -9.32 11.09 -5.36
CA ASN A 28 -10.12 12.31 -5.45
C ASN A 28 -10.03 13.12 -4.15
N LEU A 29 -9.07 14.02 -4.08
CA LEU A 29 -8.82 14.82 -2.88
C LEU A 29 -9.99 15.69 -2.44
N CYS A 30 -10.88 16.10 -3.34
CA CYS A 30 -12.10 16.83 -2.97
C CYS A 30 -13.05 15.94 -2.16
N TYR A 31 -13.13 14.65 -2.51
CA TYR A 31 -13.92 13.67 -1.76
C TYR A 31 -13.29 13.38 -0.39
N GLU A 32 -11.99 13.15 -0.33
CA GLU A 32 -11.27 12.91 0.91
C GLU A 32 -11.39 14.12 1.87
N GLN A 33 -11.19 15.33 1.34
CA GLN A 33 -11.29 16.57 2.11
C GLN A 33 -12.70 16.76 2.68
N ALA A 34 -13.75 16.46 1.89
CA ALA A 34 -15.14 16.61 2.34
C ALA A 34 -15.46 15.75 3.57
N GLN A 35 -14.74 14.68 3.81
CA GLN A 35 -14.92 13.76 4.95
C GLN A 35 -13.81 13.89 6.02
N THR A 36 -12.82 14.75 5.80
CA THR A 36 -11.75 14.97 6.79
C THR A 36 -12.25 15.81 7.95
N ARG A 37 -12.00 15.37 9.18
CA ARG A 37 -12.47 16.01 10.42
C ARG A 37 -11.39 16.10 11.48
N TRP A 38 -11.43 17.17 12.24
CA TRP A 38 -10.68 17.30 13.47
C TRP A 38 -11.36 16.49 14.58
N LEU A 39 -10.69 15.46 15.06
CA LEU A 39 -11.20 14.65 16.18
C LEU A 39 -10.66 15.20 17.50
N ARG A 40 -11.52 15.89 18.28
CA ARG A 40 -11.14 16.56 19.54
C ARG A 40 -10.44 15.62 20.53
N HIS A 41 -10.94 14.39 20.69
CA HIS A 41 -10.39 13.40 21.62
C HIS A 41 -9.03 12.83 21.18
N ARG A 42 -8.64 13.01 19.92
CA ARG A 42 -7.34 12.61 19.34
C ARG A 42 -6.42 13.81 19.09
N SER A 43 -6.97 15.04 19.10
CA SER A 43 -6.26 16.27 18.76
C SER A 43 -5.52 16.22 17.43
N ARG A 44 -6.14 15.61 16.41
CA ARG A 44 -5.59 15.42 15.05
C ARG A 44 -6.69 15.42 14.00
N TRP A 45 -6.32 15.73 12.77
CA TRP A 45 -7.17 15.55 11.60
C TRP A 45 -7.18 14.10 11.15
N TYR A 46 -8.36 13.59 10.81
CA TYR A 46 -8.54 12.26 10.24
C TYR A 46 -9.40 12.35 8.99
N ASP A 47 -8.96 11.66 7.95
CA ASP A 47 -9.80 11.32 6.82
C ASP A 47 -10.72 10.16 7.24
N LEU A 48 -12.03 10.39 7.18
CA LEU A 48 -13.05 9.43 7.62
C LEU A 48 -13.67 8.64 6.44
N THR A 49 -13.14 8.77 5.23
CA THR A 49 -13.58 8.00 4.07
C THR A 49 -13.20 6.54 4.19
N THR A 50 -12.07 6.27 4.82
CA THR A 50 -11.52 4.92 5.00
C THR A 50 -10.58 4.87 6.22
N HIS A 51 -10.28 3.67 6.69
CA HIS A 51 -9.32 3.49 7.79
C HIS A 51 -7.88 3.68 7.31
N TYR A 52 -7.60 3.27 6.07
CA TYR A 52 -6.26 3.12 5.55
C TYR A 52 -6.15 3.51 4.07
N PRO A 53 -6.08 4.82 3.76
CA PRO A 53 -5.94 5.29 2.39
C PRO A 53 -4.56 4.97 1.82
N TRP A 54 -4.47 4.81 0.48
CA TRP A 54 -3.18 4.77 -0.19
C TRP A 54 -3.05 5.85 -1.27
N ILE A 55 -1.81 6.30 -1.44
CA ILE A 55 -1.39 7.18 -2.54
C ILE A 55 -0.98 6.30 -3.72
N GLY A 56 -1.59 6.50 -4.88
CA GLY A 56 -1.22 5.78 -6.10
C GLY A 56 0.20 6.12 -6.58
N ALA A 57 0.85 5.19 -7.30
CA ALA A 57 2.21 5.43 -7.80
C ALA A 57 2.31 6.64 -8.76
N ARG A 58 1.21 7.01 -9.41
CA ARG A 58 1.15 8.17 -10.33
C ARG A 58 0.98 9.51 -9.60
N THR A 59 0.56 9.48 -8.35
CA THR A 59 0.24 10.67 -7.53
C THR A 59 1.18 10.81 -6.33
N ALA A 60 2.25 10.01 -6.26
CA ALA A 60 3.20 9.97 -5.16
C ALA A 60 4.38 10.97 -5.31
N ALA A 61 4.25 11.99 -6.17
CA ALA A 61 5.27 13.02 -6.26
C ALA A 61 5.42 13.77 -4.93
N LEU A 62 6.66 13.99 -4.49
CA LEU A 62 6.98 14.56 -3.17
C LEU A 62 6.39 15.95 -2.95
N ASP A 63 6.31 16.75 -4.01
CA ASP A 63 5.70 18.09 -4.05
C ASP A 63 4.24 18.06 -4.53
N GLY A 64 3.68 16.86 -4.69
CA GLY A 64 2.34 16.66 -5.18
C GLY A 64 1.27 16.86 -4.12
N SER A 65 0.08 17.25 -4.56
CA SER A 65 -1.08 17.52 -3.70
C SER A 65 -1.51 16.32 -2.86
N HIS A 66 -1.34 15.10 -3.36
CA HIS A 66 -1.70 13.89 -2.62
C HIS A 66 -0.77 13.65 -1.43
N VAL A 67 0.55 13.78 -1.63
CA VAL A 67 1.53 13.65 -0.54
C VAL A 67 1.29 14.73 0.50
N GLU A 68 1.05 15.98 0.07
CA GLU A 68 0.76 17.10 0.98
C GLU A 68 -0.53 16.88 1.78
N PHE A 69 -1.61 16.41 1.14
CA PHE A 69 -2.86 16.10 1.82
C PHE A 69 -2.68 15.01 2.88
N PHE A 70 -2.11 13.88 2.50
CA PHE A 70 -1.96 12.72 3.41
C PHE A 70 -0.90 12.94 4.49
N ARG A 71 0.03 13.87 4.30
CA ARG A 71 0.90 14.36 5.36
C ARG A 71 0.11 15.04 6.49
N GLY A 72 -0.99 15.71 6.15
CA GLY A 72 -1.82 16.48 7.08
C GLY A 72 -2.81 15.67 7.91
N VAL A 73 -3.09 14.41 7.55
CA VAL A 73 -4.03 13.56 8.29
C VAL A 73 -3.30 12.51 9.13
N ALA A 74 -3.92 12.05 10.19
CA ALA A 74 -3.32 11.12 11.15
C ALA A 74 -3.62 9.64 10.89
N ASN A 75 -4.37 9.33 9.84
CA ASN A 75 -4.59 7.95 9.42
C ASN A 75 -3.25 7.25 9.12
N PRO A 76 -3.13 5.95 9.35
CA PRO A 76 -2.12 5.17 8.65
C PRO A 76 -2.26 5.39 7.15
N VAL A 77 -1.16 5.51 6.42
CA VAL A 77 -1.19 5.76 4.98
C VAL A 77 -0.23 4.83 4.25
N SER A 78 -0.63 4.38 3.06
CA SER A 78 0.27 3.65 2.19
C SER A 78 0.65 4.45 0.95
N VAL A 79 1.77 4.09 0.35
CA VAL A 79 2.21 4.61 -0.95
C VAL A 79 2.52 3.45 -1.87
N LYS A 80 1.91 3.45 -3.06
CA LYS A 80 2.26 2.50 -4.13
C LYS A 80 3.60 2.88 -4.75
N ILE A 81 4.54 1.93 -4.76
CA ILE A 81 5.89 2.12 -5.27
C ILE A 81 6.06 1.31 -6.54
N GLY A 82 6.48 1.98 -7.60
CA GLY A 82 6.74 1.34 -8.89
C GLY A 82 8.23 1.25 -9.22
N PRO A 83 8.56 0.67 -10.39
CA PRO A 83 9.95 0.50 -10.82
C PRO A 83 10.72 1.80 -11.08
N ALA A 84 10.00 2.91 -11.28
CA ALA A 84 10.60 4.23 -11.47
C ALA A 84 10.95 4.93 -10.16
N THR A 85 10.44 4.44 -9.03
CA THR A 85 10.71 5.05 -7.72
C THR A 85 12.14 4.73 -7.28
N THR A 86 12.89 5.75 -6.95
CA THR A 86 14.28 5.60 -6.49
C THR A 86 14.36 5.37 -4.98
N PRO A 87 15.43 4.74 -4.47
CA PRO A 87 15.67 4.62 -3.04
C PRO A 87 15.69 5.96 -2.28
N ASP A 88 16.22 7.02 -2.89
CA ASP A 88 16.24 8.37 -2.32
C ASP A 88 14.83 8.94 -2.17
N GLU A 89 13.98 8.80 -3.20
CA GLU A 89 12.58 9.21 -3.13
C GLU A 89 11.83 8.50 -2.01
N LEU A 90 12.10 7.20 -1.77
CA LEU A 90 11.49 6.47 -0.67
C LEU A 90 11.87 7.05 0.69
N CYS A 91 13.14 7.36 0.89
CA CYS A 91 13.61 7.97 2.13
C CYS A 91 12.96 9.34 2.35
N ARG A 92 12.84 10.15 1.29
CA ARG A 92 12.18 11.45 1.34
C ARG A 92 10.68 11.33 1.60
N LEU A 93 9.99 10.39 0.94
CA LEU A 93 8.57 10.10 1.22
C LEU A 93 8.37 9.67 2.67
N ALA A 94 9.24 8.83 3.22
CA ALA A 94 9.17 8.43 4.62
C ALA A 94 9.33 9.63 5.55
N GLY A 95 10.27 10.52 5.28
CA GLY A 95 10.49 11.74 6.06
C GLY A 95 9.31 12.71 6.01
N VAL A 96 8.60 12.80 4.87
CA VAL A 96 7.44 13.69 4.70
C VAL A 96 6.17 13.10 5.32
N LEU A 97 5.89 11.81 5.08
CA LEU A 97 4.63 11.17 5.50
C LEU A 97 4.67 10.62 6.94
N ASN A 98 5.87 10.37 7.47
CA ASN A 98 6.07 9.87 8.83
C ASN A 98 7.26 10.55 9.52
N PRO A 99 7.26 11.89 9.67
CA PRO A 99 8.39 12.63 10.25
C PRO A 99 8.69 12.25 11.71
N GLY A 100 7.68 11.79 12.44
CA GLY A 100 7.82 11.28 13.81
C GLY A 100 8.27 9.83 13.92
N ASN A 101 8.47 9.17 12.80
CA ASN A 101 8.81 7.74 12.73
C ASN A 101 7.86 6.86 13.58
N GLU A 102 6.57 7.21 13.55
CA GLU A 102 5.52 6.51 14.33
C GLU A 102 5.33 5.09 13.76
N PRO A 103 5.41 4.04 14.59
CA PRO A 103 5.14 2.66 14.14
C PRO A 103 3.72 2.53 13.57
N GLY A 104 3.59 1.83 12.42
CA GLY A 104 2.30 1.61 11.77
C GLY A 104 1.74 2.80 10.98
N ARG A 105 2.42 3.95 10.97
CA ARG A 105 1.98 5.14 10.26
C ARG A 105 2.11 5.02 8.75
N LEU A 106 3.23 4.47 8.26
CA LEU A 106 3.57 4.43 6.85
C LEU A 106 3.78 3.01 6.34
N THR A 107 3.17 2.71 5.19
CA THR A 107 3.41 1.47 4.45
C THR A 107 3.87 1.78 3.03
N PHE A 108 4.87 1.06 2.56
CA PHE A 108 5.22 1.01 1.15
C PHE A 108 4.67 -0.25 0.50
N ILE A 109 3.81 -0.07 -0.51
CA ILE A 109 3.25 -1.18 -1.29
C ILE A 109 4.00 -1.27 -2.61
N HIS A 110 5.00 -2.14 -2.68
CA HIS A 110 5.79 -2.29 -3.90
C HIS A 110 5.07 -3.14 -4.96
N ARG A 111 5.17 -2.70 -6.21
CA ARG A 111 4.60 -3.32 -7.41
C ARG A 111 5.63 -3.27 -8.55
N LEU A 112 6.66 -4.07 -8.43
CA LEU A 112 7.85 -3.96 -9.27
C LEU A 112 7.81 -4.84 -10.52
N GLY A 113 7.01 -5.90 -10.48
CA GLY A 113 6.93 -6.93 -11.50
C GLY A 113 7.98 -8.03 -11.29
N ALA A 114 7.64 -9.28 -11.59
CA ALA A 114 8.49 -10.46 -11.39
C ALA A 114 9.88 -10.32 -12.03
N GLN A 115 9.96 -9.66 -13.19
CA GLN A 115 11.22 -9.50 -13.93
C GLN A 115 12.19 -8.47 -13.32
N ARG A 116 11.71 -7.56 -12.45
CA ARG A 116 12.48 -6.41 -11.96
C ARG A 116 12.68 -6.40 -10.45
N ILE A 117 11.90 -7.17 -9.72
CA ILE A 117 11.91 -7.14 -8.26
C ILE A 117 13.29 -7.47 -7.69
N ASP A 118 13.99 -8.46 -8.23
CA ASP A 118 15.34 -8.85 -7.78
C ASP A 118 16.37 -7.74 -7.91
N ALA A 119 16.27 -6.94 -8.96
CA ALA A 119 17.18 -5.84 -9.21
C ALA A 119 16.88 -4.60 -8.36
N LEU A 120 15.62 -4.34 -8.03
CA LEU A 120 15.18 -3.07 -7.45
C LEU A 120 14.95 -3.14 -5.94
N LEU A 121 14.21 -4.14 -5.47
CA LEU A 121 13.74 -4.19 -4.08
C LEU A 121 14.88 -4.22 -3.04
N PRO A 122 15.99 -4.96 -3.24
CA PRO A 122 17.07 -4.97 -2.26
C PRO A 122 17.67 -3.59 -1.95
N ALA A 123 17.85 -2.76 -2.98
CA ALA A 123 18.37 -1.40 -2.80
C ALA A 123 17.39 -0.49 -2.07
N MET A 124 16.09 -0.61 -2.36
CA MET A 124 15.02 0.13 -1.69
C MET A 124 14.96 -0.20 -0.19
N ILE A 125 14.98 -1.51 0.15
CA ILE A 125 14.96 -1.96 1.56
C ILE A 125 16.18 -1.42 2.31
N ARG A 126 17.37 -1.57 1.72
CA ARG A 126 18.62 -1.09 2.36
C ARG A 126 18.61 0.41 2.62
N ALA A 127 18.15 1.21 1.65
CA ALA A 127 18.11 2.66 1.79
C ALA A 127 17.15 3.10 2.91
N VAL A 128 15.92 2.58 2.92
CA VAL A 128 14.91 2.89 3.94
C VAL A 128 15.40 2.47 5.33
N ARG A 129 16.03 1.30 5.43
CA ARG A 129 16.61 0.80 6.67
C ARG A 129 17.80 1.65 7.14
N ALA A 130 18.69 2.05 6.24
CA ALA A 130 19.84 2.92 6.55
C ALA A 130 19.39 4.32 7.02
N ALA A 131 18.27 4.81 6.49
CA ALA A 131 17.64 6.04 6.94
C ALA A 131 16.93 5.90 8.31
N GLY A 132 16.85 4.70 8.89
CA GLY A 132 16.15 4.45 10.15
C GLY A 132 14.63 4.63 10.06
N ALA A 133 14.06 4.64 8.86
CA ALA A 133 12.64 4.87 8.66
C ALA A 133 11.81 3.63 9.01
N GLY A 134 10.88 3.77 9.93
CA GLY A 134 9.91 2.74 10.33
C GLY A 134 8.78 2.65 9.32
N VAL A 135 8.85 1.65 8.44
CA VAL A 135 7.82 1.40 7.43
C VAL A 135 7.38 -0.06 7.46
N LEU A 136 6.10 -0.27 7.15
CA LEU A 136 5.58 -1.59 6.82
C LEU A 136 5.75 -1.84 5.32
N TRP A 137 6.19 -3.03 4.94
CA TRP A 137 6.31 -3.43 3.54
C TRP A 137 5.19 -4.37 3.13
N VAL A 138 4.56 -4.08 2.00
CA VAL A 138 3.49 -4.87 1.40
C VAL A 138 3.82 -5.11 -0.08
N CYS A 139 3.56 -6.32 -0.59
CA CYS A 139 3.71 -6.65 -2.00
C CYS A 139 2.38 -6.54 -2.73
N ASP A 140 2.35 -5.81 -3.84
CA ASP A 140 1.28 -5.85 -4.84
C ASP A 140 1.81 -6.59 -6.08
N PRO A 141 1.65 -7.89 -6.17
CA PRO A 141 2.21 -8.67 -7.26
C PRO A 141 1.35 -8.63 -8.53
N MET A 142 0.28 -7.83 -8.53
CA MET A 142 -0.65 -7.77 -9.66
C MET A 142 -0.33 -6.65 -10.63
N HIS A 143 -0.18 -5.42 -10.12
CA HIS A 143 -0.08 -4.24 -10.99
C HIS A 143 1.26 -4.09 -11.70
N GLY A 144 2.33 -4.72 -11.19
CA GLY A 144 3.65 -4.80 -11.84
C GLY A 144 3.71 -5.81 -12.99
N ASN A 145 2.78 -6.76 -13.04
CA ASN A 145 2.72 -7.87 -14.00
C ASN A 145 1.56 -7.76 -15.01
N THR A 146 1.03 -6.55 -15.21
CA THR A 146 -0.03 -6.32 -16.18
C THR A 146 0.53 -6.46 -17.61
N GLU A 147 -0.10 -7.30 -18.41
CA GLU A 147 0.17 -7.52 -19.83
C GLU A 147 -1.03 -7.06 -20.66
N VAL A 148 -0.78 -6.60 -21.88
CA VAL A 148 -1.82 -6.24 -22.84
C VAL A 148 -1.81 -7.28 -23.95
N LEU A 149 -2.90 -8.02 -24.09
CA LEU A 149 -3.07 -8.98 -25.17
C LEU A 149 -3.22 -8.26 -26.52
N GLY A 150 -3.02 -8.99 -27.63
CA GLY A 150 -3.21 -8.45 -28.98
C GLY A 150 -4.62 -7.90 -29.24
N SER A 151 -5.60 -8.32 -28.46
CA SER A 151 -6.98 -7.78 -28.43
C SER A 151 -7.14 -6.46 -27.69
N GLY A 152 -6.09 -5.93 -27.06
CA GLY A 152 -6.13 -4.75 -26.21
C GLY A 152 -6.61 -5.02 -24.77
N ILE A 153 -6.98 -6.25 -24.44
CA ILE A 153 -7.42 -6.64 -23.10
C ILE A 153 -6.22 -6.69 -22.17
N LYS A 154 -6.35 -6.03 -21.00
CA LYS A 154 -5.35 -6.13 -19.92
C LYS A 154 -5.58 -7.41 -19.13
N THR A 155 -4.53 -8.16 -18.92
CA THR A 155 -4.55 -9.39 -18.13
C THR A 155 -3.32 -9.48 -17.24
N ARG A 156 -3.30 -10.48 -16.39
CA ARG A 156 -2.16 -10.80 -15.51
C ARG A 156 -2.02 -12.32 -15.47
N ARG A 157 -0.83 -12.79 -15.69
CA ARG A 157 -0.54 -14.22 -15.61
C ARG A 157 -0.33 -14.61 -14.15
N PHE A 158 -0.99 -15.67 -13.71
CA PHE A 158 -0.90 -16.14 -12.33
C PHE A 158 0.52 -16.55 -11.93
N ASP A 159 1.27 -17.20 -12.84
CA ASP A 159 2.67 -17.56 -12.60
C ASP A 159 3.53 -16.33 -12.30
N ARG A 160 3.34 -15.21 -13.01
CA ARG A 160 4.06 -13.96 -12.75
C ARG A 160 3.70 -13.31 -11.41
N ILE A 161 2.44 -13.42 -11.02
CA ILE A 161 1.98 -12.96 -9.70
C ILE A 161 2.68 -13.74 -8.60
N LEU A 162 2.71 -15.08 -8.74
CA LEU A 162 3.35 -15.96 -7.77
C LEU A 162 4.87 -15.74 -7.71
N GLU A 163 5.54 -15.65 -8.87
CA GLU A 163 6.98 -15.36 -8.97
C GLU A 163 7.36 -14.05 -8.22
N GLU A 164 6.61 -12.97 -8.43
CA GLU A 164 6.88 -11.71 -7.73
C GLU A 164 6.69 -11.84 -6.22
N LEU A 165 5.64 -12.54 -5.79
CA LEU A 165 5.36 -12.74 -4.38
C LEU A 165 6.43 -13.59 -3.69
N GLU A 166 6.84 -14.70 -4.28
CA GLU A 166 7.90 -15.57 -3.77
C GLU A 166 9.23 -14.81 -3.69
N ALA A 167 9.58 -14.05 -4.73
CA ALA A 167 10.75 -13.20 -4.74
C ALA A 167 10.69 -12.14 -3.64
N ALA A 168 9.53 -11.52 -3.40
CA ALA A 168 9.35 -10.55 -2.34
C ALA A 168 9.66 -11.15 -0.96
N PHE A 169 9.12 -12.32 -0.63
CA PHE A 169 9.40 -13.01 0.63
C PHE A 169 10.89 -13.33 0.78
N ARG A 170 11.50 -13.90 -0.25
CA ARG A 170 12.92 -14.24 -0.25
C ARG A 170 13.81 -13.01 -0.04
N ILE A 171 13.58 -11.93 -0.80
CA ILE A 171 14.38 -10.70 -0.73
C ILE A 171 14.26 -10.05 0.65
N HIS A 172 13.05 -9.97 1.21
CA HIS A 172 12.87 -9.42 2.55
C HIS A 172 13.64 -10.22 3.59
N ALA A 173 13.60 -11.55 3.52
CA ALA A 173 14.38 -12.43 4.41
C ALA A 173 15.90 -12.20 4.25
N GLU A 174 16.40 -12.14 3.01
CA GLU A 174 17.82 -11.90 2.70
C GLU A 174 18.31 -10.53 3.18
N GLN A 175 17.46 -9.50 3.11
CA GLN A 175 17.79 -8.15 3.55
C GLN A 175 17.54 -7.91 5.05
N GLY A 176 17.14 -8.93 5.82
CA GLY A 176 16.81 -8.78 7.24
C GLY A 176 15.62 -7.84 7.48
N SER A 177 14.69 -7.81 6.56
CA SER A 177 13.42 -7.09 6.61
C SER A 177 12.26 -8.08 6.65
N GLN A 178 11.05 -7.59 6.89
CA GLN A 178 9.86 -8.43 6.92
C GLN A 178 8.83 -7.92 5.92
N LEU A 179 8.32 -8.82 5.08
CA LEU A 179 7.11 -8.55 4.30
C LEU A 179 5.90 -8.71 5.22
N GLY A 180 5.15 -7.62 5.42
CA GLY A 180 4.04 -7.58 6.37
C GLY A 180 2.69 -7.88 5.75
N GLY A 181 2.59 -7.99 4.41
CA GLY A 181 1.33 -8.28 3.77
C GLY A 181 1.37 -8.32 2.25
N VAL A 182 0.22 -8.62 1.68
CA VAL A 182 -0.02 -8.68 0.22
C VAL A 182 -1.24 -7.82 -0.12
N HIS A 183 -1.16 -7.09 -1.22
CA HIS A 183 -2.26 -6.32 -1.78
C HIS A 183 -2.73 -6.98 -3.06
N LEU A 184 -3.89 -7.59 -3.02
CA LEU A 184 -4.51 -8.29 -4.15
C LEU A 184 -5.76 -7.56 -4.62
N GLU A 185 -5.99 -7.60 -5.92
CA GLU A 185 -7.22 -7.16 -6.57
C GLU A 185 -7.95 -8.39 -7.09
N LEU A 186 -9.16 -8.60 -6.61
CA LEU A 186 -9.99 -9.74 -6.98
C LEU A 186 -11.28 -9.25 -7.61
N THR A 187 -11.74 -9.93 -8.65
CA THR A 187 -13.05 -9.73 -9.24
C THR A 187 -14.00 -10.83 -8.76
N GLY A 188 -15.29 -10.51 -8.66
CA GLY A 188 -16.31 -11.44 -8.18
C GLY A 188 -16.99 -12.26 -9.27
N ASP A 189 -16.38 -12.41 -10.46
CA ASP A 189 -16.93 -13.15 -11.60
C ASP A 189 -16.65 -14.65 -11.49
#